data_9f6ec1191d66e7106f2ad1217ba27ff3
#
_entry.id   9f6ec1191d66e7106f2ad1217ba27ff3
#
_cell.length_a   1.000
_cell.length_b   1.000
_cell.length_c   1.000
_cell.angle_alpha   90.00
_cell.angle_beta   90.00
_cell.angle_gamma   90.00
#
_symmetry.space_group_name_H-M   'P 1'
#
loop_
_entity.id
_entity.type
_entity.pdbx_description
1 polymer ?
#
loop_
_entity_poly.entity_id
_entity_poly.type
_entity_poly.pdbx_seq_one_letter_code
_entity_poly.pdbx_strand_id
1 'polypeptide(L)'
;MSSQPSQPTDYKDTLNLADTPFAMRGDLAKREPHWLKDWQNDDVYGQIRKARTGQKKYILHDGPPYANGQIHLGHVVNKVLKDIIVKYKTLQGYDAPFVVGWDCHGLPIEQKVEELIGKVGKPHKDKSKNGALVTPTEFRGACRAYANTQIAEQMADFQRLGVLADWDKPYLTMNFAQEADTVRALGAIYNNGHIVQGFKPVNWCLDCGSALAEAEVEYDNKKSDAIYVGFDIVNREALPIIATITGKLQAVIWTTTPWTLPANQAIAVKDELTYAVVAVGDGHYLVAETLATAFVELMGGDTWLLYTSPSPRDLS
;
A
#
# COMPACT_ATOMS: atom_id res chain seq x y z
N MET A 1 -34.13 67.74 36.73
CA MET A 1 -34.06 67.66 35.24
C MET A 1 -33.38 66.33 34.92
N SER A 2 -34.17 65.32 34.61
CA SER A 2 -33.66 63.97 34.24
C SER A 2 -33.35 63.99 32.76
N SER A 3 -32.06 63.94 32.41
CA SER A 3 -31.59 63.74 31.02
C SER A 3 -31.90 62.30 30.59
N GLN A 4 -32.84 62.13 29.67
CA GLN A 4 -33.05 60.84 29.02
C GLN A 4 -31.78 60.49 28.22
N PRO A 5 -31.35 59.22 28.26
CA PRO A 5 -30.26 58.80 27.40
C PRO A 5 -30.70 58.89 25.93
N SER A 6 -29.92 59.56 25.10
CA SER A 6 -30.12 59.64 23.66
C SER A 6 -30.06 58.25 23.05
N GLN A 7 -31.06 57.85 22.29
CA GLN A 7 -31.01 56.58 21.52
C GLN A 7 -29.81 56.64 20.60
N PRO A 8 -29.09 55.52 20.44
CA PRO A 8 -27.96 55.47 19.49
C PRO A 8 -28.47 55.76 18.09
N THR A 9 -27.86 56.75 17.45
CA THR A 9 -28.18 57.16 16.09
C THR A 9 -27.86 56.01 15.13
N ASP A 10 -28.87 55.48 14.44
CA ASP A 10 -28.68 54.46 13.39
C ASP A 10 -28.20 55.15 12.13
N TYR A 11 -26.95 54.90 11.76
CA TYR A 11 -26.31 55.44 10.55
C TYR A 11 -26.52 54.56 9.33
N LYS A 12 -27.39 53.54 9.38
CA LYS A 12 -27.59 52.59 8.32
C LYS A 12 -27.99 53.20 6.99
N ASP A 13 -28.83 54.22 7.04
CA ASP A 13 -29.32 54.92 5.85
C ASP A 13 -28.34 55.97 5.31
N THR A 14 -27.21 56.22 5.99
CA THR A 14 -26.14 57.13 5.52
C THR A 14 -25.00 56.38 4.82
N LEU A 15 -25.06 55.03 4.78
CA LEU A 15 -24.03 54.23 4.16
C LEU A 15 -24.20 54.25 2.63
N ASN A 16 -23.20 54.73 1.92
CA ASN A 16 -23.12 54.64 0.46
C ASN A 16 -22.69 53.22 0.05
N LEU A 17 -23.60 52.25 0.15
CA LEU A 17 -23.38 50.90 -0.35
C LEU A 17 -23.71 50.85 -1.84
N ALA A 18 -22.89 50.16 -2.62
CA ALA A 18 -23.17 49.94 -4.04
C ALA A 18 -24.46 49.08 -4.16
N ASP A 19 -25.41 49.59 -4.93
CA ASP A 19 -26.57 48.80 -5.35
C ASP A 19 -26.13 47.84 -6.47
N THR A 20 -25.97 46.58 -6.14
CA THR A 20 -25.45 45.57 -7.07
C THR A 20 -26.17 44.24 -6.89
N PRO A 21 -26.49 43.56 -7.97
CA PRO A 21 -27.04 42.20 -7.90
C PRO A 21 -25.99 41.16 -7.43
N PHE A 22 -24.74 41.57 -7.29
CA PHE A 22 -23.70 40.71 -6.73
C PHE A 22 -24.00 40.38 -5.26
N ALA A 23 -24.06 39.10 -4.96
CA ALA A 23 -24.30 38.64 -3.60
C ALA A 23 -23.11 39.01 -2.70
N MET A 24 -23.36 39.74 -1.63
CA MET A 24 -22.34 40.15 -0.64
C MET A 24 -21.73 38.99 0.12
N ARG A 25 -22.42 37.85 0.21
CA ARG A 25 -21.93 36.61 0.83
C ARG A 25 -21.67 35.56 -0.24
N GLY A 26 -20.55 34.85 -0.14
CA GLY A 26 -20.20 33.78 -1.07
C GLY A 26 -21.23 32.65 -1.05
N ASP A 27 -21.60 32.17 0.14
CA ASP A 27 -22.59 31.11 0.40
C ASP A 27 -22.44 29.92 -0.56
N LEU A 28 -21.16 29.52 -0.80
CA LEU A 28 -20.77 28.59 -1.85
C LEU A 28 -21.44 27.22 -1.70
N ALA A 29 -21.59 26.77 -0.47
CA ALA A 29 -22.24 25.48 -0.20
C ALA A 29 -23.66 25.38 -0.79
N LYS A 30 -24.39 26.51 -0.89
CA LYS A 30 -25.73 26.57 -1.49
C LYS A 30 -25.70 26.92 -2.99
N ARG A 31 -24.76 27.76 -3.42
CA ARG A 31 -24.70 28.26 -4.79
C ARG A 31 -24.06 27.28 -5.77
N GLU A 32 -22.98 26.61 -5.37
CA GLU A 32 -22.28 25.66 -6.23
C GLU A 32 -23.19 24.55 -6.80
N PRO A 33 -24.07 23.89 -6.04
CA PRO A 33 -24.97 22.90 -6.60
C PRO A 33 -25.86 23.43 -7.73
N HIS A 34 -26.30 24.69 -7.65
CA HIS A 34 -27.08 25.31 -8.72
C HIS A 34 -26.23 25.54 -9.96
N TRP A 35 -25.01 26.08 -9.80
CA TRP A 35 -24.07 26.27 -10.92
C TRP A 35 -23.73 24.96 -11.63
N LEU A 36 -23.47 23.89 -10.86
CA LEU A 36 -23.20 22.58 -11.44
C LEU A 36 -24.37 22.03 -12.25
N LYS A 37 -25.56 22.23 -11.73
CA LYS A 37 -26.80 21.85 -12.45
C LYS A 37 -26.95 22.65 -13.75
N ASP A 38 -26.69 23.96 -13.71
CA ASP A 38 -26.74 24.81 -14.90
C ASP A 38 -25.69 24.37 -15.92
N TRP A 39 -24.46 24.06 -15.50
CA TRP A 39 -23.40 23.56 -16.38
C TRP A 39 -23.75 22.22 -17.03
N GLN A 40 -24.44 21.35 -16.31
CA GLN A 40 -24.94 20.08 -16.84
C GLN A 40 -26.08 20.29 -17.85
N ASN A 41 -27.06 21.12 -17.53
CA ASN A 41 -28.18 21.43 -18.40
C ASN A 41 -27.73 22.07 -19.74
N ASP A 42 -26.73 22.93 -19.64
CA ASP A 42 -26.17 23.65 -20.80
C ASP A 42 -25.11 22.85 -21.55
N ASP A 43 -24.78 21.64 -21.08
CA ASP A 43 -23.68 20.81 -21.64
C ASP A 43 -22.38 21.60 -21.83
N VAL A 44 -21.96 22.34 -20.81
CA VAL A 44 -20.79 23.20 -20.88
C VAL A 44 -19.54 22.45 -21.33
N TYR A 45 -19.31 21.23 -20.84
CA TYR A 45 -18.15 20.43 -21.25
C TYR A 45 -18.22 20.08 -22.76
N GLY A 46 -19.35 19.61 -23.26
CA GLY A 46 -19.54 19.31 -24.67
C GLY A 46 -19.37 20.55 -25.57
N GLN A 47 -19.87 21.71 -25.14
CA GLN A 47 -19.66 22.97 -25.84
C GLN A 47 -18.17 23.34 -25.92
N ILE A 48 -17.42 23.19 -24.81
CA ILE A 48 -15.96 23.41 -24.78
C ILE A 48 -15.27 22.46 -25.76
N ARG A 49 -15.60 21.16 -25.74
CA ARG A 49 -15.03 20.17 -26.66
C ARG A 49 -15.27 20.55 -28.12
N LYS A 50 -16.49 20.94 -28.44
CA LYS A 50 -16.87 21.38 -29.81
C LYS A 50 -16.09 22.64 -30.23
N ALA A 51 -15.98 23.65 -29.35
CA ALA A 51 -15.27 24.89 -29.63
C ALA A 51 -13.75 24.73 -29.81
N ARG A 52 -13.18 23.65 -29.26
CA ARG A 52 -11.73 23.33 -29.34
C ARG A 52 -11.38 22.25 -30.35
N THR A 53 -12.35 21.74 -31.09
CA THR A 53 -12.13 20.73 -32.13
C THR A 53 -11.13 21.21 -33.17
N GLY A 54 -10.10 20.40 -33.47
CA GLY A 54 -9.07 20.70 -34.46
C GLY A 54 -7.91 21.59 -33.95
N GLN A 55 -7.99 22.06 -32.71
CA GLN A 55 -6.87 22.78 -32.08
C GLN A 55 -5.76 21.81 -31.64
N LYS A 56 -4.57 22.36 -31.34
CA LYS A 56 -3.44 21.56 -30.81
C LYS A 56 -3.87 20.84 -29.54
N LYS A 57 -3.67 19.51 -29.49
CA LYS A 57 -4.04 18.70 -28.34
C LYS A 57 -3.10 18.91 -27.17
N TYR A 58 -3.68 18.93 -25.98
CA TYR A 58 -2.99 18.80 -24.71
C TYR A 58 -3.64 17.66 -23.93
N ILE A 59 -2.92 16.55 -23.74
CA ILE A 59 -3.43 15.37 -23.05
C ILE A 59 -2.81 15.30 -21.66
N LEU A 60 -3.64 15.43 -20.64
CA LEU A 60 -3.28 15.13 -19.27
C LEU A 60 -3.77 13.73 -18.94
N HIS A 61 -2.84 12.81 -18.79
CA HIS A 61 -3.18 11.43 -18.41
C HIS A 61 -3.61 11.40 -16.93
N ASP A 62 -4.79 10.83 -16.67
CA ASP A 62 -5.27 10.64 -15.31
C ASP A 62 -4.62 9.40 -14.69
N GLY A 63 -3.97 9.55 -13.53
CA GLY A 63 -3.68 8.41 -12.66
C GLY A 63 -4.99 8.02 -11.98
N PRO A 64 -5.58 6.87 -12.36
CA PRO A 64 -6.93 6.53 -11.93
C PRO A 64 -6.98 6.26 -10.43
N PRO A 65 -7.95 6.83 -9.68
CA PRO A 65 -8.15 6.50 -8.29
C PRO A 65 -8.63 5.05 -8.16
N TYR A 66 -8.41 4.49 -6.98
CA TYR A 66 -8.83 3.14 -6.67
C TYR A 66 -10.33 3.09 -6.38
N ALA A 67 -11.05 2.12 -7.00
CA ALA A 67 -12.49 1.98 -6.86
C ALA A 67 -12.86 1.29 -5.53
N ASN A 68 -12.43 1.87 -4.39
CA ASN A 68 -12.65 1.33 -3.06
C ASN A 68 -12.78 2.45 -2.03
N GLY A 69 -13.94 2.53 -1.39
CA GLY A 69 -14.24 3.51 -0.35
C GLY A 69 -14.55 4.92 -0.86
N GLN A 70 -14.85 5.80 0.07
CA GLN A 70 -15.18 7.20 -0.21
C GLN A 70 -13.93 8.00 -0.58
N ILE A 71 -14.12 9.13 -1.27
CA ILE A 71 -13.02 10.05 -1.56
C ILE A 71 -12.50 10.68 -0.26
N HIS A 72 -11.22 11.01 -0.26
CA HIS A 72 -10.54 11.74 0.81
C HIS A 72 -9.80 12.96 0.26
N LEU A 73 -9.22 13.80 1.13
CA LEU A 73 -8.54 15.03 0.72
C LEU A 73 -7.46 14.80 -0.34
N GLY A 74 -6.76 13.68 -0.33
CA GLY A 74 -5.78 13.34 -1.36
C GLY A 74 -6.42 13.22 -2.75
N HIS A 75 -7.59 12.61 -2.85
CA HIS A 75 -8.38 12.56 -4.09
C HIS A 75 -8.82 13.96 -4.53
N VAL A 76 -9.28 14.79 -3.57
CA VAL A 76 -9.72 16.18 -3.85
C VAL A 76 -8.57 16.98 -4.44
N VAL A 77 -7.40 16.99 -3.78
CA VAL A 77 -6.21 17.71 -4.26
C VAL A 77 -5.82 17.24 -5.66
N ASN A 78 -5.75 15.93 -5.87
CA ASN A 78 -5.37 15.35 -7.15
C ASN A 78 -6.31 15.78 -8.29
N LYS A 79 -7.63 15.61 -8.10
CA LYS A 79 -8.62 15.93 -9.13
C LYS A 79 -8.76 17.44 -9.38
N VAL A 80 -8.73 18.26 -8.34
CA VAL A 80 -8.81 19.72 -8.47
C VAL A 80 -7.60 20.27 -9.21
N LEU A 81 -6.38 19.80 -8.90
CA LEU A 81 -5.18 20.25 -9.62
C LEU A 81 -5.23 19.86 -11.10
N LYS A 82 -5.67 18.66 -11.43
CA LYS A 82 -5.85 18.23 -12.83
C LYS A 82 -6.90 19.07 -13.56
N ASP A 83 -8.02 19.31 -12.92
CA ASP A 83 -9.08 20.15 -13.46
C ASP A 83 -8.61 21.58 -13.74
N ILE A 84 -7.85 22.19 -12.82
CA ILE A 84 -7.23 23.49 -13.02
C ILE A 84 -6.31 23.50 -14.25
N ILE A 85 -5.45 22.47 -14.39
CA ILE A 85 -4.53 22.36 -15.53
C ILE A 85 -5.30 22.23 -16.83
N VAL A 86 -6.31 21.37 -16.90
CA VAL A 86 -7.12 21.15 -18.10
C VAL A 86 -7.90 22.41 -18.48
N LYS A 87 -8.54 23.09 -17.52
CA LYS A 87 -9.23 24.34 -17.72
C LYS A 87 -8.28 25.45 -18.21
N TYR A 88 -7.12 25.59 -17.58
CA TYR A 88 -6.09 26.55 -17.97
C TYR A 88 -5.61 26.30 -19.41
N LYS A 89 -5.32 25.05 -19.78
CA LYS A 89 -4.91 24.70 -21.15
C LYS A 89 -6.03 24.97 -22.16
N THR A 90 -7.26 24.68 -21.81
CA THR A 90 -8.45 25.00 -22.62
C THR A 90 -8.57 26.50 -22.84
N LEU A 91 -8.37 27.32 -21.82
CA LEU A 91 -8.38 28.81 -21.94
C LEU A 91 -7.23 29.33 -22.82
N GLN A 92 -6.08 28.66 -22.81
CA GLN A 92 -4.97 28.94 -23.71
C GLN A 92 -5.22 28.55 -25.18
N GLY A 93 -6.38 27.97 -25.50
CA GLY A 93 -6.75 27.60 -26.86
C GLY A 93 -6.46 26.15 -27.26
N TYR A 94 -5.97 25.31 -26.34
CA TYR A 94 -5.72 23.90 -26.64
C TYR A 94 -7.01 23.08 -26.65
N ASP A 95 -6.99 22.03 -27.45
CA ASP A 95 -7.93 20.90 -27.36
C ASP A 95 -7.48 19.99 -26.21
N ALA A 96 -7.99 20.23 -24.99
CA ALA A 96 -7.59 19.53 -23.77
C ALA A 96 -8.73 18.63 -23.24
N PRO A 97 -8.95 17.43 -23.83
CA PRO A 97 -9.90 16.48 -23.29
C PRO A 97 -9.42 15.94 -21.93
N PHE A 98 -10.37 15.72 -21.01
CA PHE A 98 -10.08 15.04 -19.76
C PHE A 98 -10.93 13.78 -19.65
N VAL A 99 -10.26 12.63 -19.76
CA VAL A 99 -10.87 11.31 -19.57
C VAL A 99 -10.50 10.88 -18.15
N VAL A 100 -11.50 10.73 -17.32
CA VAL A 100 -11.37 10.21 -15.97
C VAL A 100 -11.31 8.69 -15.98
N GLY A 101 -10.67 8.11 -14.96
CA GLY A 101 -10.58 6.66 -14.87
C GLY A 101 -10.60 6.14 -13.45
N TRP A 102 -10.71 4.82 -13.32
CA TRP A 102 -10.65 4.08 -12.06
C TRP A 102 -9.82 2.81 -12.19
N ASP A 103 -9.02 2.56 -11.16
CA ASP A 103 -8.39 1.27 -10.92
C ASP A 103 -9.37 0.37 -10.17
N CYS A 104 -9.70 -0.78 -10.77
CA CYS A 104 -10.83 -1.61 -10.36
C CYS A 104 -10.45 -3.01 -9.88
N HIS A 105 -9.14 -3.29 -9.71
CA HIS A 105 -8.64 -4.61 -9.34
C HIS A 105 -7.80 -4.55 -8.07
N GLY A 106 -7.60 -5.71 -7.46
CA GLY A 106 -6.63 -5.91 -6.41
C GLY A 106 -7.20 -6.24 -5.04
N LEU A 107 -6.28 -6.53 -4.13
CA LEU A 107 -6.54 -7.09 -2.81
C LEU A 107 -7.53 -6.30 -1.95
N PRO A 108 -7.48 -4.95 -1.87
CA PRO A 108 -8.44 -4.22 -1.03
C PRO A 108 -9.90 -4.37 -1.46
N ILE A 109 -10.19 -4.48 -2.77
CA ILE A 109 -11.54 -4.78 -3.27
C ILE A 109 -11.92 -6.22 -2.91
N GLU A 110 -11.01 -7.17 -3.11
CA GLU A 110 -11.23 -8.59 -2.80
C GLU A 110 -11.50 -8.78 -1.30
N GLN A 111 -10.75 -8.13 -0.41
CA GLN A 111 -10.98 -8.17 1.03
C GLN A 111 -12.38 -7.67 1.41
N LYS A 112 -12.83 -6.57 0.81
CA LYS A 112 -14.20 -6.07 1.04
C LYS A 112 -15.26 -7.05 0.59
N VAL A 113 -15.07 -7.69 -0.56
CA VAL A 113 -15.99 -8.72 -1.05
C VAL A 113 -15.95 -9.97 -0.18
N GLU A 114 -14.76 -10.39 0.31
CA GLU A 114 -14.66 -11.48 1.30
C GLU A 114 -15.42 -11.18 2.60
N GLU A 115 -15.40 -9.93 3.07
CA GLU A 115 -16.20 -9.50 4.20
C GLU A 115 -17.71 -9.67 3.96
N LEU A 116 -18.16 -9.45 2.71
CA LEU A 116 -19.56 -9.51 2.32
C LEU A 116 -20.06 -10.94 2.06
N ILE A 117 -19.35 -11.69 1.23
CA ILE A 117 -19.84 -12.99 0.74
C ILE A 117 -19.04 -14.20 1.20
N GLY A 118 -17.83 -14.00 1.72
CA GLY A 118 -16.90 -15.06 2.15
C GLY A 118 -15.78 -15.32 1.15
N LYS A 119 -14.77 -16.10 1.59
CA LYS A 119 -13.61 -16.49 0.76
C LYS A 119 -13.98 -17.53 -0.29
N VAL A 120 -13.31 -17.47 -1.44
CA VAL A 120 -13.44 -18.51 -2.49
C VAL A 120 -13.15 -19.89 -1.91
N GLY A 121 -14.00 -20.87 -2.22
CA GLY A 121 -13.91 -22.24 -1.70
C GLY A 121 -14.35 -22.41 -0.24
N LYS A 122 -14.89 -21.38 0.39
CA LYS A 122 -15.50 -21.43 1.74
C LYS A 122 -17.01 -21.26 1.65
N PRO A 123 -17.77 -21.67 2.68
CA PRO A 123 -19.21 -21.45 2.73
C PRO A 123 -19.56 -19.97 2.59
N HIS A 124 -20.59 -19.71 1.81
CA HIS A 124 -21.10 -18.37 1.60
C HIS A 124 -21.62 -17.77 2.92
N LYS A 125 -21.30 -16.49 3.18
CA LYS A 125 -21.80 -15.79 4.37
C LYS A 125 -23.29 -15.51 4.34
N ASP A 126 -23.87 -15.40 3.13
CA ASP A 126 -25.31 -15.30 2.96
C ASP A 126 -25.97 -16.64 3.28
N LYS A 127 -26.72 -16.66 4.37
CA LYS A 127 -27.45 -17.86 4.89
C LYS A 127 -28.46 -18.40 3.88
N SER A 128 -28.98 -17.57 2.96
CA SER A 128 -29.92 -18.01 1.92
C SER A 128 -29.29 -18.97 0.90
N LYS A 129 -27.97 -18.98 0.82
CA LYS A 129 -27.18 -19.89 -0.04
C LYS A 129 -27.01 -21.29 0.55
N ASN A 130 -27.59 -21.58 1.73
CA ASN A 130 -27.60 -22.90 2.37
C ASN A 130 -26.22 -23.60 2.47
N GLY A 131 -25.16 -22.80 2.75
CA GLY A 131 -23.80 -23.33 2.91
C GLY A 131 -23.09 -23.65 1.58
N ALA A 132 -23.63 -23.23 0.43
CA ALA A 132 -22.93 -23.32 -0.84
C ALA A 132 -21.58 -22.61 -0.78
N LEU A 133 -20.58 -23.16 -1.46
CA LEU A 133 -19.25 -22.59 -1.51
C LEU A 133 -19.23 -21.40 -2.49
N VAL A 134 -18.51 -20.34 -2.10
CA VAL A 134 -18.24 -19.21 -3.00
C VAL A 134 -17.35 -19.68 -4.15
N THR A 135 -17.85 -19.54 -5.38
CA THR A 135 -17.10 -19.91 -6.59
C THR A 135 -16.20 -18.75 -7.06
N PRO A 136 -15.08 -19.03 -7.77
CA PRO A 136 -14.24 -17.97 -8.34
C PRO A 136 -15.01 -17.04 -9.29
N THR A 137 -15.97 -17.56 -10.05
CA THR A 137 -16.78 -16.77 -10.98
C THR A 137 -17.72 -15.83 -10.23
N GLU A 138 -18.40 -16.32 -9.21
CA GLU A 138 -19.29 -15.52 -8.36
C GLU A 138 -18.48 -14.42 -7.63
N PHE A 139 -17.31 -14.77 -7.10
CA PHE A 139 -16.44 -13.83 -6.39
C PHE A 139 -15.97 -12.70 -7.31
N ARG A 140 -15.47 -13.01 -8.51
CA ARG A 140 -15.10 -11.97 -9.51
C ARG A 140 -16.28 -11.10 -9.92
N GLY A 141 -17.46 -11.70 -10.08
CA GLY A 141 -18.68 -10.94 -10.35
C GLY A 141 -19.04 -9.98 -9.23
N ALA A 142 -18.91 -10.40 -7.98
CA ALA A 142 -19.12 -9.57 -6.80
C ALA A 142 -18.09 -8.43 -6.69
N CYS A 143 -16.81 -8.69 -7.00
CA CYS A 143 -15.78 -7.64 -7.06
C CYS A 143 -16.10 -6.57 -8.11
N ARG A 144 -16.53 -6.97 -9.31
CA ARG A 144 -16.96 -6.02 -10.36
C ARG A 144 -18.19 -5.20 -9.93
N ALA A 145 -19.16 -5.83 -9.29
CA ALA A 145 -20.34 -5.13 -8.78
C ALA A 145 -19.97 -4.12 -7.68
N TYR A 146 -19.12 -4.52 -6.75
CA TYR A 146 -18.60 -3.64 -5.71
C TYR A 146 -17.86 -2.44 -6.30
N ALA A 147 -16.92 -2.68 -7.22
CA ALA A 147 -16.16 -1.61 -7.88
C ALA A 147 -17.09 -0.63 -8.62
N ASN A 148 -18.12 -1.12 -9.34
CA ASN A 148 -19.10 -0.27 -10.00
C ASN A 148 -19.85 0.64 -9.03
N THR A 149 -20.24 0.14 -7.85
CA THR A 149 -20.86 0.96 -6.80
C THR A 149 -19.94 2.08 -6.35
N GLN A 150 -18.66 1.74 -6.06
CA GLN A 150 -17.67 2.72 -5.60
C GLN A 150 -17.36 3.77 -6.68
N ILE A 151 -17.29 3.36 -7.96
CA ILE A 151 -17.12 4.28 -9.09
C ILE A 151 -18.27 5.28 -9.16
N ALA A 152 -19.50 4.82 -9.03
CA ALA A 152 -20.69 5.69 -9.11
C ALA A 152 -20.68 6.73 -7.96
N GLU A 153 -20.36 6.31 -6.75
CA GLU A 153 -20.27 7.18 -5.57
C GLU A 153 -19.13 8.21 -5.73
N GLN A 154 -17.93 7.77 -6.05
CA GLN A 154 -16.78 8.66 -6.25
C GLN A 154 -16.98 9.60 -7.43
N MET A 155 -17.62 9.14 -8.52
CA MET A 155 -17.95 9.97 -9.68
C MET A 155 -18.87 11.13 -9.28
N ALA A 156 -19.92 10.85 -8.51
CA ALA A 156 -20.83 11.88 -8.01
C ALA A 156 -20.07 12.93 -7.15
N ASP A 157 -19.16 12.48 -6.30
CA ASP A 157 -18.35 13.36 -5.47
C ASP A 157 -17.40 14.23 -6.32
N PHE A 158 -16.72 13.66 -7.32
CA PHE A 158 -15.87 14.43 -8.23
C PHE A 158 -16.65 15.43 -9.08
N GLN A 159 -17.84 15.07 -9.53
CA GLN A 159 -18.73 16.01 -10.20
C GLN A 159 -19.16 17.13 -9.25
N ARG A 160 -19.41 16.81 -7.96
CA ARG A 160 -19.73 17.84 -6.94
C ARG A 160 -18.58 18.83 -6.71
N LEU A 161 -17.32 18.41 -6.93
CA LEU A 161 -16.15 19.32 -6.90
C LEU A 161 -16.06 20.26 -8.12
N GLY A 162 -16.95 20.12 -9.11
CA GLY A 162 -16.94 20.95 -10.32
C GLY A 162 -15.92 20.54 -11.37
N VAL A 163 -15.40 19.32 -11.30
CA VAL A 163 -14.50 18.78 -12.31
C VAL A 163 -15.24 18.61 -13.64
N LEU A 164 -14.67 19.15 -14.71
CA LEU A 164 -15.19 19.03 -16.08
C LEU A 164 -14.44 17.93 -16.83
N ALA A 165 -15.15 16.84 -17.14
CA ALA A 165 -14.56 15.65 -17.76
C ALA A 165 -15.58 14.88 -18.62
N ASP A 166 -15.11 13.91 -19.41
CA ASP A 166 -15.95 12.93 -20.10
C ASP A 166 -16.42 11.87 -19.10
N TRP A 167 -17.54 12.12 -18.47
CA TRP A 167 -18.12 11.21 -17.47
C TRP A 167 -18.83 10.02 -18.05
N ASP A 168 -19.25 10.07 -19.33
CA ASP A 168 -20.03 9.01 -19.98
C ASP A 168 -19.15 7.84 -20.44
N LYS A 169 -17.85 8.10 -20.66
CA LYS A 169 -16.90 7.11 -21.15
C LYS A 169 -15.63 7.07 -20.29
N PRO A 170 -15.75 6.73 -19.01
CA PRO A 170 -14.60 6.65 -18.14
C PRO A 170 -13.67 5.50 -18.55
N TYR A 171 -12.38 5.66 -18.27
CA TYR A 171 -11.39 4.59 -18.35
C TYR A 171 -11.52 3.69 -17.12
N LEU A 172 -11.89 2.43 -17.31
CA LEU A 172 -12.02 1.44 -16.23
C LEU A 172 -11.08 0.26 -16.50
N THR A 173 -10.16 -0.01 -15.58
CA THR A 173 -9.20 -1.13 -15.74
C THR A 173 -9.90 -2.49 -15.86
N MET A 174 -11.14 -2.61 -15.33
CA MET A 174 -11.96 -3.83 -15.43
C MET A 174 -12.77 -3.95 -16.74
N ASN A 175 -12.70 -2.99 -17.66
CA ASN A 175 -13.35 -3.12 -18.95
C ASN A 175 -12.67 -4.23 -19.75
N PHE A 176 -13.45 -5.11 -20.37
CA PHE A 176 -12.91 -6.27 -21.11
C PHE A 176 -11.96 -5.88 -22.24
N ALA A 177 -12.20 -4.77 -22.93
CA ALA A 177 -11.27 -4.25 -23.94
C ALA A 177 -9.93 -3.86 -23.31
N GLN A 178 -9.96 -3.21 -22.14
CA GLN A 178 -8.76 -2.79 -21.41
C GLN A 178 -7.98 -4.00 -20.88
N GLU A 179 -8.66 -4.99 -20.32
CA GLU A 179 -8.05 -6.24 -19.88
C GLU A 179 -7.35 -6.95 -21.07
N ALA A 180 -8.03 -7.00 -22.24
CA ALA A 180 -7.46 -7.57 -23.45
C ALA A 180 -6.23 -6.81 -23.95
N ASP A 181 -6.24 -5.48 -23.89
CA ASP A 181 -5.11 -4.65 -24.29
C ASP A 181 -3.92 -4.82 -23.37
N THR A 182 -4.15 -4.99 -22.06
CA THR A 182 -3.12 -5.33 -21.07
C THR A 182 -2.44 -6.66 -21.42
N VAL A 183 -3.21 -7.69 -21.77
CA VAL A 183 -2.67 -9.00 -22.19
C VAL A 183 -1.88 -8.88 -23.50
N ARG A 184 -2.37 -8.11 -24.49
CA ARG A 184 -1.64 -7.86 -25.75
C ARG A 184 -0.32 -7.14 -25.51
N ALA A 185 -0.31 -6.12 -24.63
CA ALA A 185 0.91 -5.41 -24.26
C ALA A 185 1.94 -6.34 -23.60
N LEU A 186 1.49 -7.18 -22.65
CA LEU A 186 2.34 -8.19 -22.03
C LEU A 186 2.90 -9.17 -23.05
N GLY A 187 2.06 -9.63 -24.00
CA GLY A 187 2.49 -10.50 -25.10
C GLY A 187 3.55 -9.85 -26.00
N ALA A 188 3.43 -8.55 -26.28
CA ALA A 188 4.44 -7.83 -27.03
C ALA A 188 5.78 -7.75 -26.28
N ILE A 189 5.76 -7.49 -24.96
CA ILE A 189 6.97 -7.48 -24.12
C ILE A 189 7.61 -8.87 -24.07
N TYR A 190 6.81 -9.94 -23.96
CA TYR A 190 7.28 -11.32 -24.00
C TYR A 190 7.96 -11.64 -25.35
N ASN A 191 7.32 -11.31 -26.47
CA ASN A 191 7.85 -11.56 -27.81
C ASN A 191 9.18 -10.82 -28.09
N ASN A 192 9.40 -9.68 -27.43
CA ASN A 192 10.64 -8.93 -27.48
C ASN A 192 11.73 -9.47 -26.52
N GLY A 193 11.49 -10.60 -25.82
CA GLY A 193 12.47 -11.26 -24.98
C GLY A 193 12.75 -10.59 -23.64
N HIS A 194 11.89 -9.67 -23.19
CA HIS A 194 12.07 -8.96 -21.91
C HIS A 194 11.49 -9.68 -20.69
N ILE A 195 10.75 -10.77 -20.91
CA ILE A 195 10.18 -11.58 -19.82
C ILE A 195 10.94 -12.89 -19.74
N VAL A 196 11.51 -13.17 -18.57
CA VAL A 196 12.22 -14.41 -18.26
C VAL A 196 11.63 -15.04 -17.01
N GLN A 197 11.65 -16.38 -16.95
CA GLN A 197 11.28 -17.11 -15.75
C GLN A 197 12.43 -17.07 -14.74
N GLY A 198 12.13 -16.76 -13.50
CA GLY A 198 13.11 -16.70 -12.42
C GLY A 198 12.45 -16.77 -11.05
N PHE A 199 13.28 -16.79 -10.01
CA PHE A 199 12.85 -16.78 -8.62
C PHE A 199 13.27 -15.47 -7.95
N LYS A 200 12.35 -14.86 -7.22
CA LYS A 200 12.61 -13.66 -6.42
C LYS A 200 11.90 -13.80 -5.07
N PRO A 201 12.55 -13.53 -3.93
CA PRO A 201 11.86 -13.41 -2.65
C PRO A 201 10.79 -12.31 -2.72
N VAL A 202 9.61 -12.62 -2.20
CA VAL A 202 8.48 -11.69 -2.15
C VAL A 202 7.88 -11.67 -0.75
N ASN A 203 7.28 -10.55 -0.36
CA ASN A 203 6.45 -10.49 0.82
C ASN A 203 5.18 -11.32 0.58
N TRP A 204 4.83 -12.16 1.54
CA TRP A 204 3.69 -13.08 1.43
C TRP A 204 2.77 -12.92 2.64
N CYS A 205 1.49 -12.66 2.40
CA CYS A 205 0.48 -12.67 3.44
C CYS A 205 -0.11 -14.07 3.57
N LEU A 206 0.05 -14.68 4.75
CA LEU A 206 -0.49 -16.03 5.04
C LEU A 206 -2.02 -16.04 5.10
N ASP A 207 -2.63 -14.97 5.60
CA ASP A 207 -4.09 -14.87 5.74
C ASP A 207 -4.78 -14.64 4.39
N CYS A 208 -4.20 -13.79 3.54
CA CYS A 208 -4.71 -13.52 2.20
C CYS A 208 -4.31 -14.62 1.20
N GLY A 209 -3.24 -15.39 1.47
CA GLY A 209 -2.71 -16.37 0.53
C GLY A 209 -2.16 -15.73 -0.75
N SER A 210 -1.57 -14.52 -0.64
CA SER A 210 -1.13 -13.72 -1.76
C SER A 210 0.23 -13.06 -1.51
N ALA A 211 0.97 -12.81 -2.59
CA ALA A 211 2.12 -11.93 -2.55
C ALA A 211 1.67 -10.48 -2.36
N LEU A 212 2.48 -9.71 -1.66
CA LEU A 212 2.25 -8.28 -1.42
C LEU A 212 3.32 -7.45 -2.14
N ALA A 213 2.90 -6.33 -2.70
CA ALA A 213 3.81 -5.27 -3.10
C ALA A 213 4.42 -4.61 -1.83
N GLU A 214 5.59 -4.00 -1.96
CA GLU A 214 6.26 -3.35 -0.83
C GLU A 214 5.38 -2.26 -0.17
N ALA A 215 4.62 -1.52 -0.97
CA ALA A 215 3.70 -0.49 -0.49
C ALA A 215 2.45 -1.05 0.24
N GLU A 216 2.18 -2.33 0.14
CA GLU A 216 1.05 -3.02 0.80
C GLU A 216 1.46 -3.68 2.12
N VAL A 217 2.76 -3.65 2.45
CA VAL A 217 3.28 -4.25 3.69
C VAL A 217 3.06 -3.30 4.84
N GLU A 218 2.31 -3.75 5.83
CA GLU A 218 2.14 -3.06 7.11
C GLU A 218 3.00 -3.74 8.18
N TYR A 219 3.55 -2.92 9.07
CA TYR A 219 4.42 -3.37 10.14
C TYR A 219 3.68 -3.26 11.48
N ASP A 220 3.70 -4.35 12.24
CA ASP A 220 3.13 -4.40 13.59
C ASP A 220 4.08 -5.11 14.56
N ASN A 221 3.92 -4.82 15.83
CA ASN A 221 4.69 -5.46 16.90
C ASN A 221 4.17 -6.88 17.14
N LYS A 222 4.99 -7.87 16.80
CA LYS A 222 4.66 -9.29 17.01
C LYS A 222 5.64 -9.92 18.00
N LYS A 223 5.11 -10.68 18.97
CA LYS A 223 5.94 -11.55 19.79
C LYS A 223 6.36 -12.76 18.96
N SER A 224 7.66 -13.03 18.90
CA SER A 224 8.24 -14.20 18.25
C SER A 224 9.21 -14.85 19.22
N ASP A 225 9.22 -16.18 19.25
CA ASP A 225 10.18 -16.92 20.05
C ASP A 225 11.57 -16.79 19.43
N ALA A 226 12.55 -16.42 20.26
CA ALA A 226 13.94 -16.41 19.90
C ALA A 226 14.62 -17.62 20.56
N ILE A 227 15.39 -18.35 19.77
CA ILE A 227 16.06 -19.56 20.24
C ILE A 227 17.56 -19.53 19.95
N TYR A 228 18.31 -20.19 20.81
CA TYR A 228 19.71 -20.53 20.59
C TYR A 228 19.78 -22.00 20.12
N VAL A 229 20.58 -22.27 19.11
CA VAL A 229 20.74 -23.59 18.53
C VAL A 229 22.22 -23.93 18.44
N GLY A 230 22.63 -25.05 19.04
CA GLY A 230 24.00 -25.56 18.95
C GLY A 230 24.15 -26.57 17.83
N PHE A 231 25.06 -26.35 16.90
CA PHE A 231 25.46 -27.32 15.87
C PHE A 231 26.77 -27.99 16.24
N ASP A 232 26.83 -29.32 16.19
CA ASP A 232 27.98 -30.08 16.56
C ASP A 232 29.16 -29.81 15.62
N ILE A 233 30.35 -29.49 16.19
CA ILE A 233 31.58 -29.36 15.45
C ILE A 233 32.23 -30.73 15.32
N VAL A 234 32.19 -31.28 14.09
CA VAL A 234 32.64 -32.68 13.84
C VAL A 234 34.11 -32.77 13.47
N ASN A 235 34.70 -31.81 12.74
CA ASN A 235 36.09 -31.82 12.30
C ASN A 235 36.99 -30.94 13.18
N ARG A 236 37.13 -31.28 14.45
CA ARG A 236 37.88 -30.49 15.42
C ARG A 236 39.40 -30.48 15.14
N GLU A 237 39.91 -31.53 14.50
CA GLU A 237 41.30 -31.69 14.11
C GLU A 237 41.76 -30.62 13.10
N ALA A 238 40.83 -30.07 12.32
CA ALA A 238 41.08 -28.97 11.41
C ALA A 238 41.27 -27.63 12.15
N LEU A 239 40.96 -27.57 13.45
CA LEU A 239 41.01 -26.37 14.27
C LEU A 239 41.89 -26.66 15.49
N PRO A 240 43.23 -26.47 15.42
CA PRO A 240 44.19 -26.87 16.48
C PRO A 240 43.83 -26.38 17.88
N ILE A 241 43.26 -25.22 17.98
CA ILE A 241 42.87 -24.54 19.21
C ILE A 241 41.76 -25.29 19.98
N ILE A 242 40.84 -25.90 19.28
CA ILE A 242 39.72 -26.67 19.89
C ILE A 242 39.92 -28.18 19.79
N ALA A 243 41.00 -28.63 19.17
CA ALA A 243 41.31 -30.05 19.00
C ALA A 243 41.48 -30.79 20.35
N THR A 244 41.96 -30.08 21.38
CA THR A 244 42.16 -30.62 22.73
C THR A 244 40.90 -30.70 23.58
N ILE A 245 39.79 -30.08 23.11
CA ILE A 245 38.54 -30.06 23.87
C ILE A 245 37.86 -31.44 23.75
N THR A 246 37.69 -32.10 24.84
CA THR A 246 37.01 -33.39 24.92
C THR A 246 35.50 -33.20 25.19
N GLY A 247 34.69 -34.14 24.80
CA GLY A 247 33.23 -34.07 24.99
C GLY A 247 32.48 -33.36 23.88
N LYS A 248 31.27 -32.90 24.15
CA LYS A 248 30.39 -32.26 23.16
C LYS A 248 30.84 -30.81 22.93
N LEU A 249 31.11 -30.42 21.68
CA LEU A 249 31.45 -29.05 21.29
C LEU A 249 30.52 -28.60 20.19
N GLN A 250 29.85 -27.47 20.39
CA GLN A 250 28.84 -26.93 19.49
C GLN A 250 29.10 -25.48 19.14
N ALA A 251 28.95 -25.12 17.88
CA ALA A 251 28.84 -23.72 17.46
C ALA A 251 27.40 -23.23 17.67
N VAL A 252 27.24 -22.12 18.38
CA VAL A 252 25.90 -21.61 18.74
C VAL A 252 25.49 -20.48 17.81
N ILE A 253 24.30 -20.59 17.29
CA ILE A 253 23.60 -19.50 16.58
C ILE A 253 22.39 -19.04 17.39
N TRP A 254 21.94 -17.83 17.09
CA TRP A 254 20.69 -17.28 17.60
C TRP A 254 19.76 -16.94 16.44
N THR A 255 18.48 -17.23 16.56
CA THR A 255 17.49 -16.90 15.55
C THR A 255 16.12 -16.57 16.14
N THR A 256 15.41 -15.62 15.51
CA THR A 256 13.98 -15.36 15.72
C THR A 256 13.09 -16.08 14.72
N THR A 257 13.68 -16.86 13.80
CA THR A 257 12.98 -17.55 12.71
C THR A 257 13.30 -19.04 12.70
N PRO A 258 12.88 -19.79 13.75
CA PRO A 258 13.28 -21.19 13.94
C PRO A 258 12.83 -22.14 12.81
N TRP A 259 11.80 -21.78 12.07
CA TRP A 259 11.31 -22.54 10.91
C TRP A 259 12.28 -22.58 9.72
N THR A 260 13.36 -21.77 9.74
CA THR A 260 14.42 -21.80 8.71
C THR A 260 15.47 -22.87 8.97
N LEU A 261 15.54 -23.44 10.18
CA LEU A 261 16.54 -24.43 10.58
C LEU A 261 16.58 -25.70 9.70
N PRO A 262 15.44 -26.27 9.25
CA PRO A 262 15.47 -27.45 8.38
C PRO A 262 16.22 -27.24 7.06
N ALA A 263 16.31 -26.01 6.58
CA ALA A 263 17.01 -25.64 5.35
C ALA A 263 18.44 -25.10 5.60
N ASN A 264 18.91 -25.07 6.85
CA ASN A 264 20.20 -24.52 7.20
C ASN A 264 21.35 -25.40 6.66
N GLN A 265 22.29 -24.80 5.95
CA GLN A 265 23.42 -25.52 5.34
C GLN A 265 24.80 -25.04 5.85
N ALA A 266 24.86 -23.87 6.47
CA ALA A 266 26.10 -23.28 6.92
C ALA A 266 25.90 -22.29 8.06
N ILE A 267 26.94 -22.03 8.81
CA ILE A 267 27.02 -20.94 9.80
C ILE A 267 28.00 -19.90 9.26
N ALA A 268 27.52 -18.65 9.14
CA ALA A 268 28.37 -17.52 8.77
C ALA A 268 29.07 -16.99 10.01
N VAL A 269 30.37 -16.72 9.89
CA VAL A 269 31.20 -16.08 10.91
C VAL A 269 31.77 -14.76 10.39
N LYS A 270 32.05 -13.83 11.29
CA LYS A 270 32.67 -12.55 10.94
C LYS A 270 34.15 -12.56 11.34
N ASP A 271 35.03 -12.30 10.39
CA ASP A 271 36.50 -12.37 10.55
C ASP A 271 37.04 -11.43 11.64
N GLU A 272 36.39 -10.28 11.84
CA GLU A 272 36.83 -9.24 12.78
C GLU A 272 36.36 -9.51 14.23
N LEU A 273 35.57 -10.56 14.47
CA LEU A 273 35.08 -10.90 15.80
C LEU A 273 35.96 -11.97 16.46
N THR A 274 36.24 -11.75 17.73
CA THR A 274 36.81 -12.78 18.61
C THR A 274 35.72 -13.76 19.00
N TYR A 275 36.03 -15.04 18.94
CA TYR A 275 35.14 -16.12 19.38
C TYR A 275 35.73 -16.84 20.60
N ALA A 276 34.86 -17.22 21.51
CA ALA A 276 35.21 -17.87 22.76
C ALA A 276 34.56 -19.25 22.86
N VAL A 277 35.28 -20.20 23.42
CA VAL A 277 34.68 -21.46 23.85
C VAL A 277 34.35 -21.36 25.32
N VAL A 278 33.09 -21.52 25.66
CA VAL A 278 32.58 -21.50 27.03
C VAL A 278 32.12 -22.92 27.44
N ALA A 279 32.36 -23.28 28.67
CA ALA A 279 31.87 -24.52 29.26
C ALA A 279 30.61 -24.24 30.08
N VAL A 280 29.54 -24.98 29.85
CA VAL A 280 28.30 -24.93 30.63
C VAL A 280 27.79 -26.34 30.84
N GLY A 281 27.77 -26.79 32.09
CA GLY A 281 27.52 -28.20 32.42
C GLY A 281 28.57 -29.11 31.77
N ASP A 282 28.10 -30.15 31.08
CA ASP A 282 28.94 -31.12 30.36
C ASP A 282 29.23 -30.71 28.90
N GLY A 283 28.76 -29.52 28.47
CA GLY A 283 28.88 -29.07 27.10
C GLY A 283 29.88 -27.92 26.93
N HIS A 284 30.48 -27.86 25.73
CA HIS A 284 31.32 -26.75 25.29
C HIS A 284 30.63 -26.05 24.11
N TYR A 285 30.69 -24.71 24.14
CA TYR A 285 29.95 -23.89 23.18
C TYR A 285 30.85 -22.80 22.59
N LEU A 286 30.94 -22.76 21.28
CA LEU A 286 31.62 -21.70 20.54
C LEU A 286 30.62 -20.55 20.28
N VAL A 287 30.92 -19.38 20.84
CA VAL A 287 30.10 -18.17 20.75
C VAL A 287 30.97 -16.95 20.46
N ALA A 288 30.39 -15.84 19.97
CA ALA A 288 31.14 -14.58 19.94
C ALA A 288 31.51 -14.14 21.38
N GLU A 289 32.74 -13.74 21.60
CA GLU A 289 33.25 -13.38 22.95
C GLU A 289 32.37 -12.34 23.65
N THR A 290 31.91 -11.36 22.92
CA THR A 290 31.01 -10.27 23.41
C THR A 290 29.68 -10.80 23.94
N LEU A 291 29.25 -11.98 23.50
CA LEU A 291 28.00 -12.63 23.90
C LEU A 291 28.20 -13.77 24.90
N ALA A 292 29.44 -14.11 25.24
CA ALA A 292 29.77 -15.29 26.06
C ALA A 292 29.13 -15.23 27.46
N THR A 293 29.24 -14.09 28.15
CA THR A 293 28.67 -13.91 29.50
C THR A 293 27.15 -14.04 29.47
N ALA A 294 26.46 -13.34 28.53
CA ALA A 294 25.00 -13.38 28.43
C ALA A 294 24.51 -14.78 28.07
N PHE A 295 25.25 -15.51 27.23
CA PHE A 295 24.90 -16.88 26.86
C PHE A 295 25.03 -17.84 28.07
N VAL A 296 26.12 -17.74 28.87
CA VAL A 296 26.31 -18.58 30.05
C VAL A 296 25.25 -18.29 31.11
N GLU A 297 24.91 -17.04 31.36
CA GLU A 297 23.83 -16.66 32.27
C GLU A 297 22.49 -17.22 31.83
N LEU A 298 22.19 -17.15 30.54
CA LEU A 298 20.96 -17.74 29.96
C LEU A 298 20.87 -19.24 30.17
N MET A 299 22.01 -19.93 30.07
CA MET A 299 22.09 -21.39 30.27
C MET A 299 22.09 -21.80 31.76
N GLY A 300 22.03 -20.83 32.68
CA GLY A 300 22.00 -21.08 34.13
C GLY A 300 23.32 -21.58 34.71
N GLY A 301 24.44 -21.27 34.07
CA GLY A 301 25.78 -21.67 34.49
C GLY A 301 26.62 -20.53 35.04
N ASP A 302 27.72 -20.86 35.74
CA ASP A 302 28.77 -19.93 36.08
C ASP A 302 29.71 -19.75 34.88
N THR A 303 30.25 -18.52 34.70
CA THR A 303 31.05 -18.18 33.52
C THR A 303 32.42 -18.85 33.59
N TRP A 304 32.67 -19.85 32.75
CA TRP A 304 33.98 -20.42 32.49
C TRP A 304 34.38 -20.21 31.04
N LEU A 305 35.31 -19.27 30.82
CA LEU A 305 35.90 -19.03 29.52
C LEU A 305 37.08 -19.99 29.34
N LEU A 306 36.97 -20.94 28.39
CA LEU A 306 38.04 -21.91 28.15
C LEU A 306 39.08 -21.37 27.17
N TYR A 307 38.65 -20.61 26.16
CA TYR A 307 39.51 -20.17 25.08
C TYR A 307 38.92 -19.01 24.30
N THR A 308 39.75 -18.07 23.82
CA THR A 308 39.38 -16.99 22.88
C THR A 308 40.30 -17.00 21.67
N SER A 309 39.75 -16.71 20.49
CA SER A 309 40.46 -16.56 19.22
C SER A 309 39.89 -15.39 18.41
N PRO A 310 40.74 -14.62 17.72
CA PRO A 310 40.27 -13.48 16.89
C PRO A 310 39.31 -13.86 15.76
N SER A 311 39.43 -15.09 15.20
CA SER A 311 38.46 -15.60 14.24
C SER A 311 38.60 -17.11 14.11
N PRO A 312 37.50 -17.87 13.83
CA PRO A 312 37.59 -19.28 13.46
C PRO A 312 38.45 -19.53 12.20
N ARG A 313 38.63 -18.55 11.32
CA ARG A 313 39.48 -18.64 10.10
C ARG A 313 40.97 -18.64 10.47
N ASP A 314 41.35 -17.93 11.51
CA ASP A 314 42.77 -17.91 11.98
C ASP A 314 43.14 -19.22 12.68
N LEU A 315 42.19 -20.16 12.73
CA LEU A 315 42.33 -21.48 13.31
C LEU A 315 42.64 -22.59 12.28
N SER A 316 42.72 -22.20 10.97
CA SER A 316 42.97 -23.14 9.85
C SER A 316 44.45 -23.24 9.50
#